data_4f3bceac9708214aa26f1f7bb73ba049
#
_entry.id   4f3bceac9708214aa26f1f7bb73ba049
#
_cell.length_a   1.000
_cell.length_b   1.000
_cell.length_c   1.000
_cell.angle_alpha   90.00
_cell.angle_beta   90.00
_cell.angle_gamma   90.00
#
_symmetry.space_group_name_H-M   'P 1'
#
loop_
_entity.id
_entity.type
_entity.pdbx_description
1 polymer ?
#
loop_
_entity_poly.entity_id
_entity_poly.type
_entity_poly.pdbx_seq_one_letter_code
_entity_poly.pdbx_strand_id
1 'polypeptide(L)'
;MKNKSTMIMGGALLLLVVIYFATSYNPREVSRGAEPLFAAPQPDIDRIEIVNPKKDDITLERRNSVWFITSPVEYKASQMSIEQMLSALMTTTVDGTISKREEARDKFDVGDTGIIFRAYAGDKKVLDAVLGKHSVELTHTYARLSDSNEISLWRGIFGRQIDRDVNGWRDKTVYSFNPDDIMSLTAKEGSVTRALTLNDTTWVYTENGKEKPIDQEKTRGLVNLIATLNTDAFGEGEDIPRVANNDYDVEVSFSVRNGDTHTFHVWVPEDEGSKRYLVRKVDGDVLFRFFVYRGSQLVIDYEKLKPDDTA
;
A
#
# COMPACT_ATOMS: atom_id res chain seq x y z
N MET A 1 70.19 41.13 -14.24
CA MET A 1 70.20 39.85 -13.52
C MET A 1 68.73 39.35 -13.44
N LYS A 2 68.28 38.48 -14.32
CA LYS A 2 66.93 37.91 -14.28
C LYS A 2 66.84 36.98 -13.07
N ASN A 3 65.82 37.23 -12.23
CA ASN A 3 65.67 36.58 -10.94
C ASN A 3 65.50 35.05 -11.06
N LYS A 4 66.57 34.33 -10.78
CA LYS A 4 66.50 32.86 -10.65
C LYS A 4 65.44 32.41 -9.64
N SER A 5 65.19 33.19 -8.62
CA SER A 5 64.19 32.95 -7.61
C SER A 5 62.74 32.95 -8.20
N THR A 6 62.43 33.82 -9.14
CA THR A 6 61.11 33.87 -9.79
C THR A 6 60.88 32.68 -10.72
N MET A 7 61.93 32.18 -11.36
CA MET A 7 61.87 30.95 -12.18
C MET A 7 61.67 29.69 -11.34
N ILE A 8 62.31 29.60 -10.18
CA ILE A 8 62.17 28.48 -9.24
C ILE A 8 60.76 28.49 -8.64
N MET A 9 60.24 29.67 -8.26
CA MET A 9 58.90 29.79 -7.72
C MET A 9 57.83 29.45 -8.76
N GLY A 10 58.00 29.86 -10.03
CA GLY A 10 57.12 29.48 -11.14
C GLY A 10 57.08 27.96 -11.41
N GLY A 11 58.28 27.33 -11.36
CA GLY A 11 58.43 25.88 -11.49
C GLY A 11 57.75 25.10 -10.35
N ALA A 12 57.90 25.60 -9.11
CA ALA A 12 57.26 24.98 -7.95
C ALA A 12 55.73 25.09 -7.99
N LEU A 13 55.19 26.26 -8.43
CA LEU A 13 53.76 26.45 -8.62
C LEU A 13 53.18 25.51 -9.70
N LEU A 14 53.88 25.38 -10.81
CA LEU A 14 53.51 24.51 -11.91
C LEU A 14 53.51 23.03 -11.47
N LEU A 15 54.48 22.62 -10.67
CA LEU A 15 54.56 21.28 -10.09
C LEU A 15 53.38 21.02 -9.12
N LEU A 16 53.02 21.99 -8.27
CA LEU A 16 51.90 21.90 -7.38
C LEU A 16 50.56 21.80 -8.15
N VAL A 17 50.41 22.55 -9.24
CA VAL A 17 49.20 22.46 -10.13
C VAL A 17 49.16 21.09 -10.79
N VAL A 18 50.28 20.54 -11.28
CA VAL A 18 50.32 19.20 -11.87
C VAL A 18 49.99 18.14 -10.83
N ILE A 19 50.57 18.25 -9.60
CA ILE A 19 50.23 17.34 -8.50
C ILE A 19 48.75 17.47 -8.11
N TYR A 20 48.23 18.67 -8.03
CA TYR A 20 46.79 18.90 -7.77
C TYR A 20 45.93 18.26 -8.84
N PHE A 21 46.19 18.46 -10.12
CA PHE A 21 45.46 17.80 -11.19
C PHE A 21 45.65 16.29 -11.22
N ALA A 22 46.86 15.78 -10.94
CA ALA A 22 47.11 14.35 -10.89
C ALA A 22 46.44 13.66 -9.68
N THR A 23 46.35 14.35 -8.53
CA THR A 23 45.68 13.82 -7.33
C THR A 23 44.18 14.12 -7.31
N SER A 24 43.75 15.22 -7.98
CA SER A 24 42.30 15.57 -8.14
C SER A 24 41.71 14.92 -9.37
N TYR A 25 42.50 14.44 -10.31
CA TYR A 25 42.05 13.62 -11.41
C TYR A 25 41.75 12.21 -10.89
N ASN A 26 40.67 12.14 -10.11
CA ASN A 26 39.94 10.89 -9.99
C ASN A 26 39.26 10.74 -11.35
N PRO A 27 39.59 9.80 -12.24
CA PRO A 27 38.71 9.49 -13.32
C PRO A 27 37.44 9.07 -12.62
N ARG A 28 36.40 9.94 -12.65
CA ARG A 28 35.04 9.49 -12.38
C ARG A 28 34.98 8.23 -13.21
N GLU A 29 34.84 7.06 -12.58
CA GLU A 29 34.54 5.83 -13.31
C GLU A 29 33.43 6.23 -14.27
N VAL A 30 33.74 6.19 -15.56
CA VAL A 30 32.79 6.49 -16.61
C VAL A 30 31.63 5.61 -16.26
N SER A 31 30.51 6.25 -15.88
CA SER A 31 29.28 5.62 -15.53
C SER A 31 29.08 4.49 -16.53
N ARG A 32 29.33 3.24 -16.14
CA ARG A 32 28.85 2.08 -16.89
C ARG A 32 27.37 2.37 -17.05
N GLY A 33 26.88 2.36 -18.28
CA GLY A 33 25.49 2.68 -18.55
C GLY A 33 24.59 1.89 -17.61
N ALA A 34 23.47 2.46 -17.19
CA ALA A 34 22.53 1.84 -16.25
C ALA A 34 22.31 0.38 -16.63
N GLU A 35 22.72 -0.54 -15.77
CA GLU A 35 22.55 -1.98 -16.00
C GLU A 35 21.24 -2.45 -15.34
N PRO A 36 20.43 -3.27 -16.01
CA PRO A 36 19.26 -3.87 -15.37
C PRO A 36 19.64 -4.64 -14.11
N LEU A 37 18.86 -4.50 -13.03
CA LEU A 37 19.07 -5.27 -11.81
C LEU A 37 18.96 -6.78 -12.06
N PHE A 38 18.05 -7.18 -12.95
CA PHE A 38 17.91 -8.55 -13.42
C PHE A 38 18.19 -8.65 -14.91
N ALA A 39 19.11 -9.56 -15.29
CA ALA A 39 19.26 -9.97 -16.68
C ALA A 39 18.04 -10.79 -17.16
N ALA A 40 17.79 -10.79 -18.47
CA ALA A 40 16.75 -11.67 -19.03
C ALA A 40 17.25 -13.15 -19.11
N PRO A 41 16.36 -14.15 -18.85
CA PRO A 41 14.98 -14.01 -18.44
C PRO A 41 14.82 -13.55 -17.00
N GLN A 42 13.81 -12.72 -16.73
CA GLN A 42 13.52 -12.26 -15.36
C GLN A 42 13.08 -13.43 -14.49
N PRO A 43 13.42 -13.43 -13.18
CA PRO A 43 13.03 -14.49 -12.26
C PRO A 43 11.53 -14.48 -12.00
N ASP A 44 10.93 -15.67 -11.91
CA ASP A 44 9.53 -15.84 -11.49
C ASP A 44 9.46 -15.87 -9.96
N ILE A 45 9.37 -14.68 -9.35
CA ILE A 45 9.36 -14.51 -7.90
C ILE A 45 8.04 -15.02 -7.32
N ASP A 46 8.12 -15.86 -6.28
CA ASP A 46 6.98 -16.47 -5.57
C ASP A 46 7.00 -16.25 -4.05
N ARG A 47 8.13 -15.80 -3.49
CA ARG A 47 8.22 -15.38 -2.09
C ARG A 47 9.08 -14.14 -1.93
N ILE A 48 8.66 -13.26 -1.01
CA ILE A 48 9.31 -11.99 -0.70
C ILE A 48 9.34 -11.82 0.81
N GLU A 49 10.49 -11.38 1.33
CA GLU A 49 10.68 -10.99 2.71
C GLU A 49 11.13 -9.53 2.76
N ILE A 50 10.46 -8.71 3.55
CA ILE A 50 10.79 -7.30 3.79
C ILE A 50 11.00 -7.14 5.29
N VAL A 51 12.25 -6.88 5.70
CA VAL A 51 12.60 -6.59 7.10
C VAL A 51 12.80 -5.09 7.24
N ASN A 52 11.92 -4.44 7.97
CA ASN A 52 11.93 -2.99 8.13
C ASN A 52 12.19 -2.62 9.60
N PRO A 53 13.31 -1.98 9.94
CA PRO A 53 13.64 -1.67 11.34
C PRO A 53 12.68 -0.69 12.03
N LYS A 54 11.74 -0.11 11.28
CA LYS A 54 10.75 0.87 11.78
C LYS A 54 9.31 0.38 11.70
N LYS A 55 9.06 -0.80 11.14
CA LYS A 55 7.73 -1.37 10.90
C LYS A 55 7.78 -2.88 11.09
N ASP A 56 6.63 -3.54 11.01
CA ASP A 56 6.57 -4.99 11.05
C ASP A 56 7.30 -5.62 9.85
N ASP A 57 7.93 -6.75 10.12
CA ASP A 57 8.50 -7.59 9.08
C ASP A 57 7.39 -8.25 8.27
N ILE A 58 7.48 -8.18 6.97
CA ILE A 58 6.46 -8.69 6.05
C ILE A 58 7.01 -9.87 5.27
N THR A 59 6.28 -10.97 5.27
CA THR A 59 6.49 -12.08 4.34
C THR A 59 5.29 -12.20 3.41
N LEU A 60 5.56 -12.24 2.11
CA LEU A 60 4.59 -12.39 1.05
C LEU A 60 4.86 -13.69 0.30
N GLU A 61 3.84 -14.52 0.08
CA GLU A 61 3.94 -15.77 -0.66
C GLU A 61 2.84 -15.87 -1.72
N ARG A 62 3.21 -16.39 -2.89
CA ARG A 62 2.27 -16.66 -3.98
C ARG A 62 1.81 -18.11 -3.93
N ARG A 63 0.50 -18.31 -3.79
CA ARG A 63 -0.16 -19.61 -3.79
C ARG A 63 -1.23 -19.64 -4.88
N ASN A 64 -1.14 -20.56 -5.82
CA ASN A 64 -2.09 -20.66 -6.95
C ASN A 64 -2.32 -19.33 -7.67
N SER A 65 -1.25 -18.61 -7.99
CA SER A 65 -1.24 -17.29 -8.65
C SER A 65 -1.82 -16.13 -7.83
N VAL A 66 -2.19 -16.33 -6.57
CA VAL A 66 -2.66 -15.30 -5.64
C VAL A 66 -1.62 -15.08 -4.56
N TRP A 67 -1.33 -13.82 -4.26
CA TRP A 67 -0.40 -13.44 -3.20
C TRP A 67 -1.10 -13.33 -1.85
N PHE A 68 -0.41 -13.80 -0.82
CA PHE A 68 -0.82 -13.72 0.59
C PHE A 68 0.29 -13.09 1.41
N ILE A 69 -0.09 -12.37 2.46
CA ILE A 69 0.78 -12.04 3.58
C ILE A 69 0.76 -13.27 4.48
N THR A 70 1.94 -13.81 4.83
CA THR A 70 2.07 -14.95 5.75
C THR A 70 2.70 -14.55 7.08
N SER A 71 3.28 -13.36 7.16
CA SER A 71 3.77 -12.72 8.39
C SER A 71 3.63 -11.20 8.24
N PRO A 72 3.23 -10.46 9.29
CA PRO A 72 2.89 -10.86 10.67
C PRO A 72 1.48 -11.45 10.81
N VAL A 73 0.66 -11.40 9.77
CA VAL A 73 -0.71 -11.93 9.76
C VAL A 73 -0.95 -12.77 8.51
N GLU A 74 -1.74 -13.82 8.63
CA GLU A 74 -2.18 -14.56 7.45
C GLU A 74 -3.37 -13.83 6.81
N TYR A 75 -3.16 -13.23 5.63
CA TYR A 75 -4.19 -12.47 4.94
C TYR A 75 -3.93 -12.38 3.43
N LYS A 76 -5.00 -12.27 2.63
CA LYS A 76 -4.87 -12.03 1.19
C LYS A 76 -4.17 -10.68 0.94
N ALA A 77 -3.10 -10.70 0.15
CA ALA A 77 -2.38 -9.50 -0.20
C ALA A 77 -3.08 -8.73 -1.34
N SER A 78 -2.88 -7.43 -1.37
CA SER A 78 -3.29 -6.58 -2.50
C SER A 78 -2.50 -6.95 -3.75
N GLN A 79 -3.13 -7.64 -4.67
CA GLN A 79 -2.49 -8.07 -5.94
C GLN A 79 -1.93 -6.86 -6.69
N MET A 80 -2.68 -5.74 -6.70
CA MET A 80 -2.24 -4.49 -7.33
C MET A 80 -0.95 -3.95 -6.68
N SER A 81 -0.86 -3.96 -5.34
CA SER A 81 0.34 -3.50 -4.63
C SER A 81 1.56 -4.37 -4.94
N ILE A 82 1.35 -5.69 -5.01
CA ILE A 82 2.40 -6.65 -5.37
C ILE A 82 2.85 -6.45 -6.81
N GLU A 83 1.92 -6.36 -7.76
CA GLU A 83 2.23 -6.14 -9.18
C GLU A 83 2.99 -4.83 -9.40
N GLN A 84 2.60 -3.74 -8.75
CA GLN A 84 3.32 -2.46 -8.80
C GLN A 84 4.74 -2.59 -8.26
N MET A 85 4.92 -3.29 -7.13
CA MET A 85 6.24 -3.51 -6.55
C MET A 85 7.11 -4.39 -7.45
N LEU A 86 6.60 -5.52 -7.95
CA LEU A 86 7.33 -6.41 -8.86
C LEU A 86 7.68 -5.71 -10.17
N SER A 87 6.75 -4.95 -10.75
CA SER A 87 7.02 -4.14 -11.94
C SER A 87 8.13 -3.12 -11.70
N ALA A 88 8.09 -2.42 -10.56
CA ALA A 88 9.14 -1.47 -10.19
C ALA A 88 10.49 -2.18 -9.99
N LEU A 89 10.50 -3.35 -9.35
CA LEU A 89 11.70 -4.17 -9.16
C LEU A 89 12.30 -4.60 -10.50
N MET A 90 11.48 -5.12 -11.41
CA MET A 90 11.93 -5.63 -12.73
C MET A 90 12.43 -4.53 -13.67
N THR A 91 11.99 -3.29 -13.47
CA THR A 91 12.44 -2.12 -14.25
C THR A 91 13.57 -1.34 -13.59
N THR A 92 14.01 -1.76 -12.39
CA THR A 92 15.11 -1.13 -11.67
C THR A 92 16.43 -1.34 -12.42
N THR A 93 17.20 -0.25 -12.55
CA THR A 93 18.58 -0.29 -13.08
C THR A 93 19.58 0.17 -12.02
N VAL A 94 20.78 -0.33 -12.13
CA VAL A 94 21.90 0.02 -11.25
C VAL A 94 22.79 1.04 -11.93
N ASP A 95 22.90 2.24 -11.36
CA ASP A 95 23.58 3.40 -11.97
C ASP A 95 24.96 3.65 -11.35
N GLY A 96 25.78 2.65 -11.21
CA GLY A 96 27.15 2.79 -10.75
C GLY A 96 27.34 2.83 -9.23
N THR A 97 28.58 2.74 -8.82
CA THR A 97 29.03 2.62 -7.43
C THR A 97 29.22 3.99 -6.80
N ILE A 98 28.68 4.19 -5.61
CA ILE A 98 28.83 5.41 -4.82
C ILE A 98 29.97 5.27 -3.79
N SER A 99 30.09 4.09 -3.16
CA SER A 99 31.10 3.79 -2.18
C SER A 99 31.28 2.29 -2.05
N LYS A 100 32.52 1.87 -1.67
CA LYS A 100 32.84 0.48 -1.29
C LYS A 100 33.28 0.38 0.18
N ARG A 101 33.16 1.49 0.93
CA ARG A 101 33.59 1.58 2.32
C ARG A 101 32.45 1.18 3.24
N GLU A 102 32.76 0.36 4.21
CA GLU A 102 31.76 -0.07 5.22
C GLU A 102 31.26 1.11 6.05
N GLU A 103 32.11 2.05 6.41
CA GLU A 103 31.73 3.24 7.20
C GLU A 103 30.77 4.19 6.46
N ALA A 104 30.61 4.00 5.16
CA ALA A 104 29.65 4.79 4.39
C ALA A 104 28.20 4.27 4.51
N ARG A 105 27.98 3.06 5.06
CA ARG A 105 26.64 2.44 5.16
C ARG A 105 25.64 3.32 5.89
N ASP A 106 26.02 3.90 7.03
CA ASP A 106 25.12 4.74 7.84
C ASP A 106 24.79 6.06 7.12
N LYS A 107 25.75 6.61 6.37
CA LYS A 107 25.53 7.84 5.59
C LYS A 107 24.41 7.68 4.56
N PHE A 108 24.22 6.49 4.01
CA PHE A 108 23.26 6.18 2.96
C PHE A 108 22.06 5.34 3.46
N ASP A 109 21.95 5.12 4.78
CA ASP A 109 20.93 4.31 5.44
C ASP A 109 20.88 2.85 4.90
N VAL A 110 22.01 2.30 4.45
CA VAL A 110 22.15 0.91 3.98
C VAL A 110 22.87 0.01 5.00
N GLY A 111 22.98 0.46 6.26
CA GLY A 111 23.38 -0.28 7.44
C GLY A 111 22.17 -0.87 8.19
N ASP A 112 22.20 -0.78 9.52
CA ASP A 112 21.16 -1.33 10.41
C ASP A 112 19.81 -0.61 10.28
N THR A 113 19.78 0.59 9.72
CA THR A 113 18.56 1.37 9.49
C THR A 113 17.94 1.13 8.11
N GLY A 114 18.61 0.35 7.25
CA GLY A 114 18.11 0.04 5.91
C GLY A 114 17.02 -1.03 5.91
N ILE A 115 16.17 -1.00 4.89
CA ILE A 115 15.15 -2.02 4.66
C ILE A 115 15.81 -3.20 3.94
N ILE A 116 15.78 -4.38 4.55
CA ILE A 116 16.27 -5.60 3.90
C ILE A 116 15.12 -6.15 3.03
N PHE A 117 15.45 -6.38 1.77
CA PHE A 117 14.54 -6.98 0.81
C PHE A 117 15.14 -8.27 0.26
N ARG A 118 14.41 -9.38 0.39
CA ARG A 118 14.78 -10.67 -0.18
C ARG A 118 13.69 -11.16 -1.10
N ALA A 119 14.08 -11.66 -2.26
CA ALA A 119 13.16 -12.27 -3.22
C ALA A 119 13.64 -13.68 -3.58
N TYR A 120 12.67 -14.56 -3.75
CA TYR A 120 12.89 -15.97 -4.04
C TYR A 120 12.09 -16.43 -5.25
N ALA A 121 12.66 -17.34 -6.01
CA ALA A 121 12.03 -18.09 -7.08
C ALA A 121 12.17 -19.58 -6.75
N GLY A 122 11.12 -20.21 -6.23
CA GLY A 122 11.18 -21.48 -5.53
C GLY A 122 12.13 -21.40 -4.33
N ASP A 123 13.03 -22.38 -4.21
CA ASP A 123 14.01 -22.41 -3.11
C ASP A 123 15.21 -21.47 -3.33
N LYS A 124 15.33 -20.86 -4.52
CA LYS A 124 16.47 -20.03 -4.86
C LYS A 124 16.21 -18.57 -4.46
N LYS A 125 17.07 -18.02 -3.58
CA LYS A 125 17.12 -16.59 -3.32
C LYS A 125 17.74 -15.89 -4.53
N VAL A 126 16.93 -15.08 -5.23
CA VAL A 126 17.33 -14.36 -6.46
C VAL A 126 17.77 -12.93 -6.19
N LEU A 127 17.40 -12.38 -5.03
CA LEU A 127 17.85 -11.07 -4.57
C LEU A 127 17.95 -11.07 -3.04
N ASP A 128 19.01 -10.45 -2.51
CA ASP A 128 19.18 -10.12 -1.10
C ASP A 128 19.86 -8.77 -1.02
N ALA A 129 19.12 -7.73 -0.68
CA ALA A 129 19.61 -6.36 -0.74
C ALA A 129 19.16 -5.54 0.46
N VAL A 130 19.93 -4.52 0.80
CA VAL A 130 19.61 -3.50 1.78
C VAL A 130 19.35 -2.20 1.05
N LEU A 131 18.15 -1.67 1.18
CA LEU A 131 17.73 -0.41 0.58
C LEU A 131 17.72 0.68 1.65
N GLY A 132 18.36 1.79 1.31
CA GLY A 132 18.51 2.94 2.17
C GLY A 132 17.65 4.12 1.74
N LYS A 133 18.12 5.32 2.01
CA LYS A 133 17.42 6.56 1.65
C LYS A 133 17.33 6.80 0.15
N HIS A 134 16.40 7.66 -0.23
CA HIS A 134 16.29 8.12 -1.62
C HIS A 134 17.31 9.21 -1.94
N SER A 135 17.64 9.36 -3.22
CA SER A 135 18.36 10.54 -3.71
C SER A 135 17.54 11.82 -3.51
N VAL A 136 18.18 12.97 -3.56
CA VAL A 136 17.51 14.27 -3.40
C VAL A 136 16.43 14.47 -4.46
N GLU A 137 16.65 14.00 -5.68
CA GLU A 137 15.72 14.09 -6.81
C GLU A 137 14.59 13.03 -6.74
N LEU A 138 14.62 12.13 -5.75
CA LEU A 138 13.66 11.03 -5.54
C LEU A 138 13.56 10.04 -6.72
N THR A 139 14.54 10.05 -7.63
CA THR A 139 14.59 9.17 -8.80
C THR A 139 15.40 7.90 -8.56
N HIS A 140 16.19 7.87 -7.48
CA HIS A 140 17.04 6.75 -7.12
C HIS A 140 16.92 6.40 -5.64
N THR A 141 17.25 5.15 -5.32
CA THR A 141 17.43 4.66 -3.96
C THR A 141 18.87 4.19 -3.78
N TYR A 142 19.51 4.58 -2.68
CA TYR A 142 20.79 3.97 -2.32
C TYR A 142 20.55 2.52 -1.90
N ALA A 143 21.32 1.60 -2.47
CA ALA A 143 21.18 0.19 -2.17
C ALA A 143 22.53 -0.53 -2.20
N ARG A 144 22.61 -1.66 -1.53
CA ARG A 144 23.70 -2.63 -1.64
C ARG A 144 23.16 -4.05 -1.58
N LEU A 145 23.88 -5.00 -2.14
CA LEU A 145 23.61 -6.42 -1.86
C LEU A 145 24.02 -6.72 -0.41
N SER A 146 23.32 -7.63 0.24
CA SER A 146 23.53 -7.93 1.67
C SER A 146 24.94 -8.43 1.99
N ASP A 147 25.56 -9.16 1.05
CA ASP A 147 26.90 -9.72 1.14
C ASP A 147 28.02 -8.79 0.62
N SER A 148 27.68 -7.54 0.26
CA SER A 148 28.61 -6.57 -0.35
C SER A 148 28.67 -5.27 0.45
N ASN A 149 29.87 -4.61 0.42
CA ASN A 149 30.03 -3.23 0.88
C ASN A 149 29.77 -2.21 -0.23
N GLU A 150 29.55 -2.68 -1.45
CA GLU A 150 29.33 -1.79 -2.59
C GLU A 150 27.96 -1.14 -2.56
N ILE A 151 27.96 0.16 -2.31
CA ILE A 151 26.75 1.00 -2.30
C ILE A 151 26.58 1.57 -3.70
N SER A 152 25.44 1.34 -4.31
CA SER A 152 25.08 1.80 -5.65
C SER A 152 23.78 2.61 -5.64
N LEU A 153 23.51 3.31 -6.73
CA LEU A 153 22.24 3.97 -6.98
C LEU A 153 21.34 3.06 -7.81
N TRP A 154 20.22 2.68 -7.26
CA TRP A 154 19.18 1.95 -7.98
C TRP A 154 18.15 2.95 -8.50
N ARG A 155 18.06 3.08 -9.81
CA ARG A 155 17.13 3.97 -10.49
C ARG A 155 15.74 3.37 -10.48
N GLY A 156 14.74 4.21 -10.19
CA GLY A 156 13.33 3.86 -10.18
C GLY A 156 12.68 4.05 -8.82
N ILE A 157 11.46 3.57 -8.72
CA ILE A 157 10.60 3.79 -7.55
C ILE A 157 10.55 2.58 -6.59
N PHE A 158 11.30 1.52 -6.86
CA PHE A 158 11.21 0.26 -6.12
C PHE A 158 11.36 0.45 -4.60
N GLY A 159 12.39 1.18 -4.15
CA GLY A 159 12.60 1.43 -2.73
C GLY A 159 11.40 2.10 -2.03
N ARG A 160 10.61 2.90 -2.75
CA ARG A 160 9.39 3.53 -2.24
C ARG A 160 8.21 2.56 -2.20
N GLN A 161 8.20 1.56 -3.06
CA GLN A 161 7.12 0.57 -3.10
C GLN A 161 7.17 -0.41 -1.93
N ILE A 162 8.35 -0.69 -1.37
CA ILE A 162 8.52 -1.63 -0.27
C ILE A 162 8.36 -1.02 1.13
N ASP A 163 8.42 0.31 1.27
CA ASP A 163 8.32 0.99 2.56
C ASP A 163 6.85 1.19 2.97
N ARG A 164 6.13 0.09 3.16
CA ARG A 164 4.71 0.07 3.57
C ARG A 164 4.57 -0.67 4.90
N ASP A 165 3.53 -0.33 5.66
CA ASP A 165 3.07 -1.14 6.79
C ASP A 165 2.27 -2.36 6.29
N VAL A 166 1.89 -3.25 7.20
CA VAL A 166 1.10 -4.44 6.89
C VAL A 166 -0.22 -4.10 6.20
N ASN A 167 -0.88 -3.00 6.60
CA ASN A 167 -2.15 -2.56 6.03
C ASN A 167 -2.02 -2.04 4.59
N GLY A 168 -0.82 -1.57 4.21
CA GLY A 168 -0.49 -1.22 2.83
C GLY A 168 -0.34 -2.43 1.90
N TRP A 169 -0.16 -3.62 2.46
CA TRP A 169 -0.07 -4.88 1.72
C TRP A 169 -1.36 -5.69 1.70
N ARG A 170 -2.28 -5.48 2.65
CA ARG A 170 -3.57 -6.21 2.73
C ARG A 170 -4.50 -5.87 1.56
N ASP A 171 -5.24 -6.87 1.07
CA ASP A 171 -6.39 -6.66 0.18
C ASP A 171 -7.50 -5.93 0.95
N LYS A 172 -7.89 -4.78 0.47
CA LYS A 172 -8.91 -3.91 1.10
C LYS A 172 -10.34 -4.22 0.67
N THR A 173 -10.53 -5.23 -0.16
CA THR A 173 -11.85 -5.60 -0.66
C THR A 173 -12.68 -6.26 0.43
N VAL A 174 -13.80 -5.63 0.79
CA VAL A 174 -14.82 -6.19 1.69
C VAL A 174 -15.81 -7.00 0.87
N TYR A 175 -16.38 -6.38 -0.18
CA TYR A 175 -17.26 -7.00 -1.14
C TYR A 175 -16.89 -6.60 -2.57
N SER A 176 -17.12 -7.50 -3.53
CA SER A 176 -16.87 -7.28 -4.95
C SER A 176 -17.91 -8.03 -5.76
N PHE A 177 -19.10 -7.43 -5.89
CA PHE A 177 -20.22 -7.93 -6.68
C PHE A 177 -20.47 -6.99 -7.85
N ASN A 178 -21.13 -7.50 -8.89
CA ASN A 178 -21.72 -6.61 -9.88
C ASN A 178 -22.92 -5.87 -9.22
N PRO A 179 -22.97 -4.54 -9.22
CA PRO A 179 -24.08 -3.78 -8.63
C PRO A 179 -25.45 -4.17 -9.20
N ASP A 180 -25.53 -4.55 -10.47
CA ASP A 180 -26.77 -4.98 -11.12
C ASP A 180 -27.30 -6.34 -10.60
N ASP A 181 -26.47 -7.07 -9.85
CA ASP A 181 -26.89 -8.32 -9.21
C ASP A 181 -27.46 -8.11 -7.80
N ILE A 182 -27.39 -6.91 -7.24
CA ILE A 182 -27.98 -6.60 -5.94
C ILE A 182 -29.50 -6.47 -6.09
N MET A 183 -30.22 -7.26 -5.33
CA MET A 183 -31.69 -7.32 -5.38
C MET A 183 -32.35 -6.60 -4.20
N SER A 184 -31.68 -6.56 -3.05
CA SER A 184 -32.19 -5.86 -1.88
C SER A 184 -31.08 -5.43 -0.95
N LEU A 185 -31.32 -4.38 -0.18
CA LEU A 185 -30.49 -3.92 0.95
C LEU A 185 -31.43 -3.71 2.15
N THR A 186 -31.02 -4.16 3.33
CA THR A 186 -31.79 -3.95 4.57
C THR A 186 -30.83 -3.49 5.66
N ALA A 187 -31.22 -2.46 6.41
CA ALA A 187 -30.54 -2.03 7.62
C ALA A 187 -31.50 -2.10 8.81
N LYS A 188 -31.07 -2.76 9.87
CA LYS A 188 -31.78 -2.83 11.16
C LYS A 188 -30.99 -2.09 12.23
N GLU A 189 -31.61 -1.07 12.81
CA GLU A 189 -31.09 -0.25 13.89
C GLU A 189 -32.10 -0.25 15.04
N GLY A 190 -31.82 -1.00 16.11
CA GLY A 190 -32.78 -1.22 17.18
C GLY A 190 -34.11 -1.78 16.64
N SER A 191 -35.22 -1.02 16.80
CA SER A 191 -36.55 -1.38 16.30
C SER A 191 -36.85 -0.84 14.91
N VAL A 192 -35.94 -0.08 14.29
CA VAL A 192 -36.14 0.52 12.96
C VAL A 192 -35.56 -0.40 11.90
N THR A 193 -36.39 -0.76 10.92
CA THR A 193 -35.96 -1.50 9.74
C THR A 193 -36.14 -0.64 8.49
N ARG A 194 -35.04 -0.41 7.77
CA ARG A 194 -35.01 0.29 6.49
C ARG A 194 -34.66 -0.71 5.41
N ALA A 195 -35.44 -0.76 4.34
CA ALA A 195 -35.18 -1.68 3.24
C ALA A 195 -35.28 -0.99 1.88
N LEU A 196 -34.39 -1.38 1.00
CA LEU A 196 -34.43 -1.07 -0.43
C LEU A 196 -34.63 -2.39 -1.17
N THR A 197 -35.61 -2.45 -2.05
CA THR A 197 -35.92 -3.64 -2.86
C THR A 197 -35.98 -3.23 -4.32
N LEU A 198 -35.33 -3.98 -5.19
CA LEU A 198 -35.40 -3.78 -6.63
C LEU A 198 -36.66 -4.45 -7.19
N ASN A 199 -37.61 -3.66 -7.69
CA ASN A 199 -38.79 -4.12 -8.40
C ASN A 199 -38.60 -3.80 -9.88
N ASP A 200 -38.40 -4.82 -10.71
CA ASP A 200 -38.00 -4.70 -12.11
C ASP A 200 -36.73 -3.87 -12.30
N THR A 201 -36.87 -2.57 -12.53
CA THR A 201 -35.78 -1.63 -12.73
C THR A 201 -35.77 -0.47 -11.74
N THR A 202 -36.71 -0.46 -10.79
CA THR A 202 -36.95 0.66 -9.88
C THR A 202 -36.73 0.21 -8.43
N TRP A 203 -35.96 0.97 -7.71
CA TRP A 203 -35.76 0.75 -6.28
C TRP A 203 -36.95 1.32 -5.49
N VAL A 204 -37.45 0.54 -4.54
CA VAL A 204 -38.51 0.93 -3.59
C VAL A 204 -37.89 0.95 -2.19
N TYR A 205 -38.07 2.05 -1.47
CA TYR A 205 -37.64 2.18 -0.09
C TYR A 205 -38.80 2.02 0.86
N THR A 206 -38.62 1.24 1.90
CA THR A 206 -39.55 1.13 3.03
C THR A 206 -38.86 1.39 4.36
N GLU A 207 -39.56 2.02 5.28
CA GLU A 207 -39.19 2.15 6.68
C GLU A 207 -40.31 1.60 7.57
N ASN A 208 -39.98 0.56 8.33
CA ASN A 208 -40.93 -0.21 9.12
C ASN A 208 -42.15 -0.63 8.28
N GLY A 209 -41.95 -1.05 7.03
CA GLY A 209 -42.98 -1.48 6.10
C GLY A 209 -43.78 -0.36 5.43
N LYS A 210 -43.44 0.92 5.67
CA LYS A 210 -44.09 2.06 4.99
C LYS A 210 -43.20 2.58 3.88
N GLU A 211 -43.74 2.64 2.68
CA GLU A 211 -43.01 3.21 1.53
C GLU A 211 -42.84 4.72 1.67
N LYS A 212 -41.67 5.18 1.22
CA LYS A 212 -41.33 6.60 1.11
C LYS A 212 -40.65 6.86 -0.24
N PRO A 213 -40.89 8.05 -0.84
CA PRO A 213 -40.27 8.40 -2.11
C PRO A 213 -38.75 8.54 -1.96
N ILE A 214 -38.01 8.03 -2.95
CA ILE A 214 -36.56 8.11 -2.99
C ILE A 214 -36.06 8.57 -4.35
N ASP A 215 -34.85 9.11 -4.37
CA ASP A 215 -34.08 9.41 -5.57
C ASP A 215 -33.38 8.14 -6.06
N GLN A 216 -33.64 7.76 -7.31
CA GLN A 216 -33.12 6.54 -7.90
C GLN A 216 -31.61 6.61 -8.16
N GLU A 217 -31.06 7.78 -8.46
CA GLU A 217 -29.65 7.96 -8.72
C GLU A 217 -28.84 7.85 -7.41
N LYS A 218 -29.29 8.54 -6.34
CA LYS A 218 -28.70 8.43 -5.00
C LYS A 218 -28.75 6.98 -4.50
N THR A 219 -29.86 6.29 -4.75
CA THR A 219 -30.02 4.87 -4.36
C THR A 219 -29.06 3.97 -5.11
N ARG A 220 -28.89 4.15 -6.43
CA ARG A 220 -27.89 3.41 -7.20
C ARG A 220 -26.47 3.69 -6.70
N GLY A 221 -26.17 4.92 -6.29
CA GLY A 221 -24.90 5.27 -5.65
C GLY A 221 -24.61 4.43 -4.40
N LEU A 222 -25.60 4.28 -3.52
CA LEU A 222 -25.52 3.44 -2.33
C LEU A 222 -25.34 1.95 -2.67
N VAL A 223 -26.11 1.44 -3.62
CA VAL A 223 -26.01 0.05 -4.10
C VAL A 223 -24.60 -0.22 -4.64
N ASN A 224 -24.08 0.67 -5.49
CA ASN A 224 -22.72 0.57 -6.02
C ASN A 224 -21.67 0.55 -4.90
N LEU A 225 -21.81 1.43 -3.90
CA LEU A 225 -20.91 1.48 -2.76
C LEU A 225 -20.85 0.15 -2.01
N ILE A 226 -22.01 -0.46 -1.73
CA ILE A 226 -22.08 -1.73 -0.97
C ILE A 226 -21.60 -2.90 -1.84
N ALA A 227 -22.00 -2.94 -3.11
CA ALA A 227 -21.59 -3.99 -4.02
C ALA A 227 -20.05 -4.06 -4.20
N THR A 228 -19.39 -2.90 -4.21
CA THR A 228 -17.92 -2.78 -4.44
C THR A 228 -17.20 -2.20 -3.21
N LEU A 229 -17.59 -2.68 -2.03
CA LEU A 229 -17.12 -2.12 -0.76
C LEU A 229 -15.64 -2.43 -0.51
N ASN A 230 -14.86 -1.37 -0.34
CA ASN A 230 -13.45 -1.46 0.08
C ASN A 230 -13.26 -0.71 1.40
N THR A 231 -12.51 -1.30 2.32
CA THR A 231 -12.18 -0.65 3.60
C THR A 231 -11.13 0.46 3.43
N ASP A 232 -11.15 1.45 4.31
CA ASP A 232 -10.08 2.46 4.37
C ASP A 232 -8.86 1.92 5.14
N ALA A 233 -9.12 1.17 6.22
CA ALA A 233 -8.11 0.52 7.05
C ALA A 233 -8.70 -0.72 7.73
N PHE A 234 -7.89 -1.37 8.57
CA PHE A 234 -8.32 -2.51 9.40
C PHE A 234 -8.44 -2.07 10.86
N GLY A 235 -9.44 -2.62 11.57
CA GLY A 235 -9.62 -2.39 12.99
C GLY A 235 -8.63 -3.23 13.80
N GLU A 236 -7.87 -2.56 14.66
CA GLU A 236 -6.81 -3.14 15.49
C GLU A 236 -6.72 -2.39 16.82
N GLY A 237 -6.02 -2.96 17.80
CA GLY A 237 -5.72 -2.31 19.07
C GLY A 237 -6.98 -1.83 19.78
N GLU A 238 -7.19 -0.52 19.83
CA GLU A 238 -8.32 0.13 20.52
C GLU A 238 -9.71 -0.18 19.95
N ASP A 239 -9.79 -0.66 18.72
CA ASP A 239 -11.07 -1.02 18.09
C ASP A 239 -11.57 -2.39 18.59
N ILE A 240 -10.68 -3.30 18.99
CA ILE A 240 -11.03 -4.68 19.37
C ILE A 240 -11.95 -4.75 20.60
N PRO A 241 -11.67 -4.04 21.72
CA PRO A 241 -12.57 -4.04 22.86
C PRO A 241 -13.97 -3.53 22.54
N ARG A 242 -14.09 -2.61 21.61
CA ARG A 242 -15.34 -1.98 21.18
C ARG A 242 -16.31 -2.97 20.54
N VAL A 243 -15.79 -3.99 19.87
CA VAL A 243 -16.59 -5.00 19.16
C VAL A 243 -16.63 -6.36 19.88
N ALA A 244 -15.98 -6.47 21.04
CA ALA A 244 -15.79 -7.74 21.74
C ALA A 244 -17.12 -8.41 22.18
N ASN A 245 -18.11 -7.61 22.60
CA ASN A 245 -19.41 -8.10 23.04
C ASN A 245 -20.41 -8.29 21.89
N ASN A 246 -20.01 -7.98 20.66
CA ASN A 246 -20.88 -7.99 19.48
C ASN A 246 -22.11 -7.05 19.59
N ASP A 247 -22.01 -6.00 20.42
CA ASP A 247 -23.00 -4.94 20.55
C ASP A 247 -22.84 -3.97 19.38
N TYR A 248 -23.39 -4.37 18.24
CA TYR A 248 -23.40 -3.53 17.02
C TYR A 248 -24.60 -2.60 17.01
N ASP A 249 -24.43 -1.44 16.37
CA ASP A 249 -25.48 -0.42 16.26
C ASP A 249 -26.43 -0.75 15.11
N VAL A 250 -25.92 -1.24 13.98
CA VAL A 250 -26.68 -1.52 12.79
C VAL A 250 -26.29 -2.88 12.19
N GLU A 251 -27.28 -3.70 11.89
CA GLU A 251 -27.13 -4.88 11.04
C GLU A 251 -27.51 -4.52 9.61
N VAL A 252 -26.59 -4.70 8.68
CA VAL A 252 -26.83 -4.48 7.24
C VAL A 252 -26.75 -5.79 6.50
N SER A 253 -27.80 -6.10 5.73
CA SER A 253 -27.82 -7.27 4.86
C SER A 253 -28.20 -6.88 3.43
N PHE A 254 -27.68 -7.63 2.46
CA PHE A 254 -28.07 -7.49 1.06
C PHE A 254 -28.19 -8.85 0.40
N SER A 255 -29.15 -8.98 -0.52
CA SER A 255 -29.30 -10.17 -1.33
C SER A 255 -28.81 -9.94 -2.76
N VAL A 256 -28.26 -10.98 -3.35
CA VAL A 256 -27.80 -10.99 -4.74
C VAL A 256 -28.70 -11.89 -5.60
N ARG A 257 -28.67 -11.70 -6.90
CA ARG A 257 -29.56 -12.36 -7.87
C ARG A 257 -29.55 -13.89 -7.80
N ASN A 258 -28.45 -14.51 -7.40
CA ASN A 258 -28.33 -15.96 -7.22
C ASN A 258 -29.04 -16.48 -5.96
N GLY A 259 -29.59 -15.60 -5.12
CA GLY A 259 -30.31 -15.92 -3.89
C GLY A 259 -29.46 -15.86 -2.61
N ASP A 260 -28.14 -15.66 -2.72
CA ASP A 260 -27.29 -15.52 -1.55
C ASP A 260 -27.58 -14.22 -0.81
N THR A 261 -27.44 -14.26 0.52
CA THR A 261 -27.58 -13.09 1.38
C THR A 261 -26.28 -12.90 2.16
N HIS A 262 -25.77 -11.68 2.14
CA HIS A 262 -24.57 -11.27 2.87
C HIS A 262 -24.94 -10.29 3.96
N THR A 263 -24.37 -10.48 5.15
CA THR A 263 -24.68 -9.65 6.32
C THR A 263 -23.41 -9.15 6.95
N PHE A 264 -23.42 -7.91 7.39
CA PHE A 264 -22.36 -7.31 8.18
C PHE A 264 -22.92 -6.42 9.29
N HIS A 265 -22.18 -6.34 10.37
CA HIS A 265 -22.48 -5.49 11.50
C HIS A 265 -21.67 -4.18 11.42
N VAL A 266 -22.29 -3.09 11.84
CA VAL A 266 -21.70 -1.75 11.84
C VAL A 266 -21.73 -1.19 13.26
N TRP A 267 -20.58 -0.73 13.72
CA TRP A 267 -20.43 0.06 14.94
C TRP A 267 -20.24 1.53 14.54
N VAL A 268 -21.16 2.36 14.98
CA VAL A 268 -21.16 3.80 14.71
C VAL A 268 -20.19 4.50 15.68
N PRO A 269 -19.49 5.59 15.30
CA PRO A 269 -18.67 6.34 16.24
C PRO A 269 -19.43 6.80 17.47
N GLU A 270 -18.91 6.60 18.67
CA GLU A 270 -19.55 6.97 19.93
C GLU A 270 -19.52 8.49 20.18
N ASP A 271 -18.51 9.17 19.64
CA ASP A 271 -18.32 10.61 19.75
C ASP A 271 -17.71 11.24 18.49
N GLU A 272 -17.73 12.58 18.41
CA GLU A 272 -17.14 13.33 17.29
C GLU A 272 -15.61 13.15 17.18
N GLY A 273 -14.94 12.71 18.24
CA GLY A 273 -13.49 12.44 18.26
C GLY A 273 -13.12 11.11 17.62
N SER A 274 -13.97 10.11 17.76
CA SER A 274 -13.70 8.73 17.31
C SER A 274 -13.80 8.53 15.78
N LYS A 275 -14.38 9.42 15.03
CA LYS A 275 -14.44 9.55 13.54
C LYS A 275 -14.31 8.26 12.70
N ARG A 276 -14.67 7.09 13.26
CA ARG A 276 -14.45 5.79 12.61
C ARG A 276 -15.65 4.89 12.79
N TYR A 277 -16.17 4.39 11.68
CA TYR A 277 -17.10 3.29 11.65
C TYR A 277 -16.31 1.99 11.62
N LEU A 278 -16.75 0.99 12.38
CA LEU A 278 -16.22 -0.35 12.34
C LEU A 278 -17.23 -1.28 11.68
N VAL A 279 -16.74 -2.21 10.88
CA VAL A 279 -17.58 -3.15 10.14
C VAL A 279 -16.97 -4.55 10.25
N ARG A 280 -17.82 -5.55 10.51
CA ARG A 280 -17.41 -6.95 10.49
C ARG A 280 -18.48 -7.77 9.76
N LYS A 281 -18.05 -8.64 8.85
CA LYS A 281 -18.95 -9.62 8.24
C LYS A 281 -19.40 -10.62 9.30
N VAL A 282 -20.64 -11.08 9.22
CA VAL A 282 -21.16 -12.09 10.15
C VAL A 282 -20.42 -13.42 10.02
N ASP A 283 -19.95 -13.74 8.82
CA ASP A 283 -19.20 -14.94 8.47
C ASP A 283 -17.68 -14.76 8.48
N GLY A 284 -17.17 -13.69 9.13
CA GLY A 284 -15.74 -13.37 9.13
C GLY A 284 -15.24 -12.71 10.41
N ASP A 285 -13.95 -12.90 10.68
CA ASP A 285 -13.28 -12.37 11.89
C ASP A 285 -12.59 -11.02 11.66
N VAL A 286 -12.49 -10.57 10.41
CA VAL A 286 -11.76 -9.35 10.06
C VAL A 286 -12.61 -8.13 10.41
N LEU A 287 -12.01 -7.23 11.18
CA LEU A 287 -12.61 -5.93 11.51
C LEU A 287 -12.11 -4.89 10.50
N PHE A 288 -13.04 -4.28 9.80
CA PHE A 288 -12.78 -3.23 8.83
C PHE A 288 -13.08 -1.87 9.43
N ARG A 289 -12.27 -0.86 9.05
CA ARG A 289 -12.38 0.51 9.52
C ARG A 289 -12.73 1.44 8.37
N PHE A 290 -13.73 2.28 8.55
CA PHE A 290 -14.17 3.27 7.58
C PHE A 290 -14.11 4.67 8.18
N PHE A 291 -13.66 5.66 7.41
CA PHE A 291 -13.80 7.06 7.81
C PHE A 291 -15.27 7.50 7.72
N VAL A 292 -15.61 8.55 8.49
CA VAL A 292 -17.00 9.01 8.68
C VAL A 292 -17.76 9.17 7.38
N TYR A 293 -17.15 9.78 6.37
CA TYR A 293 -17.81 10.02 5.08
C TYR A 293 -18.33 8.74 4.43
N ARG A 294 -17.52 7.69 4.40
CA ARG A 294 -17.92 6.39 3.80
C ARG A 294 -18.73 5.55 4.76
N GLY A 295 -18.32 5.48 6.02
CA GLY A 295 -19.01 4.69 7.03
C GLY A 295 -20.45 5.13 7.26
N SER A 296 -20.71 6.43 7.26
CA SER A 296 -22.05 6.97 7.41
C SER A 296 -23.03 6.64 6.25
N GLN A 297 -22.51 6.18 5.11
CA GLN A 297 -23.34 5.74 3.99
C GLN A 297 -23.78 4.28 4.15
N LEU A 298 -23.11 3.50 5.00
CA LEU A 298 -23.39 2.07 5.20
C LEU A 298 -24.67 1.83 6.02
N VAL A 299 -25.16 2.82 6.74
CA VAL A 299 -26.31 2.68 7.67
C VAL A 299 -27.69 2.93 7.04
N ILE A 300 -27.78 3.13 5.74
CA ILE A 300 -29.01 3.40 4.97
C ILE A 300 -29.84 4.52 5.62
N ASP A 301 -29.44 5.75 5.38
CA ASP A 301 -30.14 6.94 5.90
C ASP A 301 -31.12 7.50 4.84
N TYR A 302 -32.41 7.59 5.20
CA TYR A 302 -33.45 8.13 4.31
C TYR A 302 -33.16 9.57 3.87
N GLU A 303 -32.63 10.41 4.78
CA GLU A 303 -32.32 11.81 4.46
C GLU A 303 -31.33 11.98 3.31
N LYS A 304 -30.46 10.96 3.10
CA LYS A 304 -29.52 10.92 1.98
C LYS A 304 -30.13 10.37 0.69
N LEU A 305 -31.24 9.66 0.79
CA LEU A 305 -31.92 9.00 -0.34
C LEU A 305 -33.16 9.73 -0.82
N LYS A 306 -33.74 10.63 -0.01
CA LYS A 306 -34.93 11.38 -0.41
C LYS A 306 -34.66 12.25 -1.65
N PRO A 307 -35.69 12.50 -2.47
CA PRO A 307 -35.60 13.48 -3.55
C PRO A 307 -35.19 14.85 -3.01
N ASP A 308 -34.49 15.63 -3.80
CA ASP A 308 -34.22 17.01 -3.45
C ASP A 308 -35.54 17.78 -3.40
N ASP A 309 -35.70 18.66 -2.42
CA ASP A 309 -36.84 19.54 -2.36
C ASP A 309 -36.86 20.37 -3.66
N THR A 310 -37.79 20.10 -4.54
CA THR A 310 -37.99 20.94 -5.74
C THR A 310 -38.36 22.31 -5.26
N ALA A 311 -37.43 23.28 -5.39
CA ALA A 311 -37.66 24.69 -5.11
C ALA A 311 -38.73 25.27 -6.04
#